data_b39f96108a9616103b70cae69e326f10
#
_entry.id   b39f96108a9616103b70cae69e326f10
#
_cell.length_a   1.000
_cell.length_b   1.000
_cell.length_c   1.000
_cell.angle_alpha   90.00
_cell.angle_beta   90.00
_cell.angle_gamma   90.00
#
_symmetry.space_group_name_H-M   'P 1'
#
loop_
_entity.id
_entity.type
_entity.pdbx_description
1 polymer ?
#
loop_
_entity_poly.entity_id
_entity_poly.type
_entity_poly.pdbx_seq_one_letter_code
_entity_poly.pdbx_strand_id
1 'polypeptide(L)'
;MVTRRFASSYAPTMASEELNETVERLWAHEQIRQLASHYAVAVDSRDLDALIGLFIEDVRVGRDTYGRDALRNSFAESLGAIGISMLNVGTHAIDLIDADHATGLVYCHGQIQDGERWIHQFILYRDTYERRDGQWFFVRRIHELWYGDEAATSPLTLAPANWPVNHDGLGTVPQSWPSWAEFWNSAD
;
A
#
# COMPACT_ATOMS: atom_id res chain seq x y z
N MET A 1 -53.55 34.68 1.18
CA MET A 1 -53.22 33.51 0.40
C MET A 1 -51.94 32.93 0.98
N VAL A 2 -52.05 31.94 1.90
CA VAL A 2 -50.92 31.41 2.66
C VAL A 2 -50.49 30.11 2.00
N THR A 3 -49.31 30.14 1.35
CA THR A 3 -48.73 28.97 0.68
C THR A 3 -48.03 28.08 1.74
N ARG A 4 -48.68 27.00 2.12
CA ARG A 4 -48.04 25.94 2.95
C ARG A 4 -47.01 25.22 2.08
N ARG A 5 -45.72 25.37 2.41
CA ARG A 5 -44.67 24.45 1.95
C ARG A 5 -44.79 23.13 2.69
N PHE A 6 -45.15 22.08 1.98
CA PHE A 6 -45.02 20.71 2.47
C PHE A 6 -43.53 20.34 2.46
N ALA A 7 -42.93 20.30 3.62
CA ALA A 7 -41.66 19.63 3.79
C ALA A 7 -41.94 18.13 3.78
N SER A 8 -41.64 17.45 2.65
CA SER A 8 -41.65 15.98 2.55
C SER A 8 -40.47 15.47 3.35
N SER A 9 -40.71 14.99 4.58
CA SER A 9 -39.74 14.20 5.31
C SER A 9 -39.76 12.78 4.72
N TYR A 10 -38.91 12.55 3.75
CA TYR A 10 -38.67 11.19 3.23
C TYR A 10 -37.81 10.47 4.27
N ALA A 11 -38.43 9.71 5.18
CA ALA A 11 -37.72 8.74 5.98
C ALA A 11 -37.26 7.62 5.04
N PRO A 12 -36.00 7.19 5.07
CA PRO A 12 -35.53 6.07 4.27
C PRO A 12 -36.34 4.82 4.60
N THR A 13 -36.76 4.10 3.57
CA THR A 13 -37.43 2.80 3.76
C THR A 13 -36.38 1.77 4.19
N MET A 14 -36.77 0.69 4.90
CA MET A 14 -35.88 -0.41 5.33
C MET A 14 -34.98 -0.91 4.17
N ALA A 15 -35.54 -0.99 2.94
CA ALA A 15 -34.78 -1.37 1.76
C ALA A 15 -33.69 -0.36 1.36
N SER A 16 -33.87 0.94 1.66
CA SER A 16 -32.85 1.97 1.39
C SER A 16 -31.75 1.99 2.46
N GLU A 17 -32.07 1.63 3.70
CA GLU A 17 -31.07 1.50 4.78
C GLU A 17 -30.15 0.29 4.53
N GLU A 18 -30.72 -0.86 4.17
CA GLU A 18 -30.01 -2.08 3.83
C GLU A 18 -29.10 -1.90 2.61
N LEU A 19 -29.55 -1.15 1.60
CA LEU A 19 -28.73 -0.78 0.45
C LEU A 19 -27.55 0.14 0.86
N ASN A 20 -27.80 1.13 1.72
CA ASN A 20 -26.75 2.04 2.19
C ASN A 20 -25.69 1.27 2.99
N GLU A 21 -26.08 0.37 3.89
CA GLU A 21 -25.13 -0.47 4.62
C GLU A 21 -24.29 -1.33 3.68
N THR A 22 -24.91 -1.90 2.64
CA THR A 22 -24.21 -2.69 1.63
C THR A 22 -23.18 -1.83 0.86
N VAL A 23 -23.56 -0.62 0.46
CA VAL A 23 -22.66 0.32 -0.23
C VAL A 23 -21.50 0.74 0.67
N GLU A 24 -21.76 1.07 1.93
CA GLU A 24 -20.71 1.43 2.91
C GLU A 24 -19.70 0.27 3.09
N ARG A 25 -20.18 -0.96 3.21
CA ARG A 25 -19.30 -2.13 3.30
C ARG A 25 -18.46 -2.34 2.04
N LEU A 26 -19.06 -2.21 0.86
CA LEU A 26 -18.34 -2.32 -0.41
C LEU A 26 -17.28 -1.21 -0.54
N TRP A 27 -17.63 0.01 -0.12
CA TRP A 27 -16.71 1.14 -0.15
C TRP A 27 -15.55 0.95 0.83
N ALA A 28 -15.80 0.44 2.05
CA ALA A 28 -14.77 0.09 3.00
C ALA A 28 -13.79 -0.96 2.43
N HIS A 29 -14.32 -2.03 1.82
CA HIS A 29 -13.49 -3.04 1.17
C HIS A 29 -12.63 -2.46 0.05
N GLU A 30 -13.18 -1.54 -0.77
CA GLU A 30 -12.42 -0.92 -1.86
C GLU A 30 -11.32 0.01 -1.32
N GLN A 31 -11.62 0.86 -0.35
CA GLN A 31 -10.60 1.72 0.27
C GLN A 31 -9.45 0.89 0.87
N ILE A 32 -9.76 -0.19 1.59
CA ILE A 32 -8.75 -1.07 2.19
C ILE A 32 -7.92 -1.78 1.11
N ARG A 33 -8.53 -2.22 -0.01
CA ARG A 33 -7.78 -2.79 -1.15
C ARG A 33 -6.81 -1.79 -1.75
N GLN A 34 -7.24 -0.53 -1.88
CA GLN A 34 -6.38 0.54 -2.42
C GLN A 34 -5.18 0.82 -1.51
N LEU A 35 -5.30 0.68 -0.19
CA LEU A 35 -4.15 0.83 0.72
C LEU A 35 -3.02 -0.15 0.37
N ALA A 36 -3.34 -1.42 0.12
CA ALA A 36 -2.33 -2.42 -0.25
C ALA A 36 -1.67 -2.11 -1.60
N SER A 37 -2.45 -1.64 -2.57
CA SER A 37 -1.96 -1.25 -3.90
C SER A 37 -1.07 0.00 -3.84
N HIS A 38 -1.53 1.04 -3.14
CA HIS A 38 -0.75 2.28 -2.97
C HIS A 38 0.53 2.05 -2.17
N TYR A 39 0.49 1.15 -1.17
CA TYR A 39 1.69 0.74 -0.43
C TYR A 39 2.75 0.16 -1.38
N ALA A 40 2.37 -0.77 -2.26
CA ALA A 40 3.31 -1.36 -3.21
C ALA A 40 3.94 -0.30 -4.13
N VAL A 41 3.10 0.58 -4.72
CA VAL A 41 3.58 1.65 -5.61
C VAL A 41 4.50 2.63 -4.85
N ALA A 42 4.13 3.04 -3.62
CA ALA A 42 4.93 3.97 -2.83
C ALA A 42 6.29 3.38 -2.40
N VAL A 43 6.32 2.09 -2.06
CA VAL A 43 7.57 1.37 -1.78
C VAL A 43 8.46 1.31 -3.02
N ASP A 44 7.91 0.90 -4.14
CA ASP A 44 8.67 0.71 -5.38
C ASP A 44 9.19 2.03 -5.97
N SER A 45 8.39 3.09 -5.88
CA SER A 45 8.76 4.44 -6.32
C SER A 45 9.62 5.22 -5.31
N ARG A 46 9.84 4.69 -4.08
CA ARG A 46 10.51 5.40 -2.98
C ARG A 46 9.81 6.67 -2.55
N ASP A 47 8.49 6.76 -2.74
CA ASP A 47 7.67 7.89 -2.29
C ASP A 47 7.33 7.73 -0.80
N LEU A 48 8.23 8.24 0.07
CA LEU A 48 8.07 8.15 1.52
C LEU A 48 6.88 8.97 2.02
N ASP A 49 6.52 10.08 1.36
CA ASP A 49 5.37 10.89 1.76
C ASP A 49 4.06 10.14 1.52
N ALA A 50 3.90 9.58 0.33
CA ALA A 50 2.76 8.73 0.01
C ALA A 50 2.71 7.51 0.95
N LEU A 51 3.85 6.86 1.20
CA LEU A 51 3.94 5.64 2.02
C LEU A 51 3.50 5.87 3.46
N ILE A 52 4.04 6.89 4.15
CA ILE A 52 3.65 7.17 5.54
C ILE A 52 2.22 7.69 5.64
N GLY A 53 1.71 8.36 4.60
CA GLY A 53 0.34 8.84 4.53
C GLY A 53 -0.71 7.73 4.57
N LEU A 54 -0.35 6.49 4.25
CA LEU A 54 -1.24 5.33 4.32
C LEU A 54 -1.48 4.82 5.76
N PHE A 55 -0.70 5.30 6.73
CA PHE A 55 -0.79 4.87 8.13
C PHE A 55 -1.47 5.93 8.99
N ILE A 56 -2.03 5.50 10.13
CA ILE A 56 -2.54 6.43 11.16
C ILE A 56 -1.42 7.36 11.65
N GLU A 57 -1.78 8.55 12.15
CA GLU A 57 -0.79 9.56 12.58
C GLU A 57 0.07 9.08 13.76
N ASP A 58 -0.53 8.37 14.70
CA ASP A 58 0.08 7.83 15.90
C ASP A 58 0.55 6.38 15.76
N VAL A 59 0.87 5.95 14.54
CA VAL A 59 1.33 4.59 14.24
C VAL A 59 2.50 4.17 15.14
N ARG A 60 2.41 2.95 15.67
CA ARG A 60 3.49 2.38 16.48
C ARG A 60 4.55 1.75 15.59
N VAL A 61 5.79 2.20 15.72
CA VAL A 61 6.94 1.74 14.91
C VAL A 61 7.82 0.76 15.70
N GLY A 62 8.04 1.02 16.98
CA GLY A 62 8.86 0.21 17.89
C GLY A 62 8.17 -0.05 19.21
N ARG A 63 8.96 -0.41 20.24
CA ARG A 63 8.41 -0.63 21.57
C ARG A 63 7.83 0.66 22.17
N ASP A 64 8.61 1.75 22.07
CA ASP A 64 8.31 3.05 22.69
C ASP A 64 8.41 4.20 21.67
N THR A 65 8.25 3.90 20.36
CA THR A 65 8.40 4.84 19.25
C THR A 65 7.13 4.87 18.43
N TYR A 66 6.61 6.07 18.18
CA TYR A 66 5.31 6.30 17.53
C TYR A 66 5.40 7.46 16.53
N GLY A 67 4.44 7.51 15.64
CA GLY A 67 4.21 8.60 14.71
C GLY A 67 4.81 8.40 13.33
N ARG A 68 4.26 9.15 12.35
CA ARG A 68 4.66 9.07 10.94
C ARG A 68 6.13 9.47 10.70
N ASP A 69 6.69 10.38 11.50
CA ASP A 69 8.12 10.76 11.37
C ASP A 69 9.04 9.58 11.73
N ALA A 70 8.70 8.87 12.81
CA ALA A 70 9.45 7.66 13.19
C ALA A 70 9.28 6.55 12.13
N LEU A 71 8.09 6.41 11.57
CA LEU A 71 7.82 5.47 10.49
C LEU A 71 8.61 5.83 9.23
N ARG A 72 8.68 7.11 8.86
CA ARG A 72 9.50 7.62 7.75
C ARG A 72 10.96 7.22 7.91
N ASN A 73 11.54 7.46 9.07
CA ASN A 73 12.93 7.11 9.33
C ASN A 73 13.17 5.60 9.20
N SER A 74 12.26 4.79 9.72
CA SER A 74 12.33 3.32 9.60
C SER A 74 12.24 2.85 8.15
N PHE A 75 11.36 3.45 7.33
CA PHE A 75 11.29 3.12 5.91
C PHE A 75 12.50 3.65 5.14
N ALA A 76 12.99 4.85 5.44
CA ALA A 76 14.19 5.39 4.80
C ALA A 76 15.39 4.48 5.02
N GLU A 77 15.58 3.99 6.24
CA GLU A 77 16.65 3.04 6.57
C GLU A 77 16.47 1.70 5.83
N SER A 78 15.29 1.08 5.93
CA SER A 78 15.05 -0.25 5.36
C SER A 78 15.06 -0.24 3.83
N LEU A 79 14.52 0.80 3.19
CA LEU A 79 14.49 0.94 1.73
C LEU A 79 15.84 1.42 1.18
N GLY A 80 16.63 2.17 1.98
CA GLY A 80 18.01 2.55 1.65
C GLY A 80 18.99 1.38 1.68
N ALA A 81 18.67 0.33 2.41
CA ALA A 81 19.49 -0.89 2.48
C ALA A 81 19.33 -1.79 1.24
N ILE A 82 18.33 -1.57 0.39
CA ILE A 82 18.05 -2.35 -0.81
C ILE A 82 17.99 -1.43 -2.05
N GLY A 83 18.32 -1.99 -3.22
CA GLY A 83 18.16 -1.30 -4.49
C GLY A 83 16.73 -1.31 -5.00
N ILE A 84 16.52 -1.75 -6.23
CA ILE A 84 15.19 -1.86 -6.84
C ILE A 84 14.30 -2.85 -6.07
N SER A 85 13.04 -2.50 -5.89
CA SER A 85 11.99 -3.43 -5.49
C SER A 85 10.83 -3.40 -6.47
N MET A 86 10.11 -4.52 -6.56
CA MET A 86 8.86 -4.62 -7.30
C MET A 86 7.90 -5.50 -6.52
N LEU A 87 6.85 -4.91 -5.97
CA LEU A 87 5.84 -5.59 -5.17
C LEU A 87 4.58 -5.86 -6.00
N ASN A 88 4.31 -7.12 -6.27
CA ASN A 88 3.09 -7.55 -6.94
C ASN A 88 2.08 -8.05 -5.90
N VAL A 89 1.12 -7.21 -5.53
CA VAL A 89 0.05 -7.53 -4.58
C VAL A 89 -0.96 -8.45 -5.26
N GLY A 90 -1.22 -9.59 -4.64
CA GLY A 90 -2.15 -10.59 -5.14
C GLY A 90 -3.43 -10.70 -4.31
N THR A 91 -3.65 -11.87 -3.70
CA THR A 91 -4.83 -12.14 -2.88
C THR A 91 -4.93 -11.19 -1.69
N HIS A 92 -6.11 -10.60 -1.48
CA HIS A 92 -6.41 -9.74 -0.35
C HIS A 92 -7.74 -10.16 0.29
N ALA A 93 -7.68 -10.88 1.40
CA ALA A 93 -8.82 -11.20 2.25
C ALA A 93 -8.98 -10.11 3.32
N ILE A 94 -10.20 -9.58 3.49
CA ILE A 94 -10.52 -8.48 4.40
C ILE A 94 -11.69 -8.89 5.27
N ASP A 95 -11.53 -8.76 6.58
CA ASP A 95 -12.57 -8.98 7.58
C ASP A 95 -12.90 -7.65 8.28
N LEU A 96 -14.09 -7.09 8.00
CA LEU A 96 -14.62 -5.93 8.72
C LEU A 96 -15.09 -6.37 10.10
N ILE A 97 -14.48 -5.85 11.17
CA ILE A 97 -14.81 -6.15 12.56
C ILE A 97 -16.03 -5.31 12.98
N ASP A 98 -16.00 -4.03 12.64
CA ASP A 98 -17.09 -3.07 12.86
C ASP A 98 -17.01 -1.94 11.81
N ALA A 99 -17.67 -0.82 12.08
CA ALA A 99 -17.73 0.31 11.14
C ALA A 99 -16.36 0.97 10.90
N ASP A 100 -15.44 0.88 11.88
CA ASP A 100 -14.19 1.64 11.89
C ASP A 100 -12.94 0.75 12.02
N HIS A 101 -13.09 -0.56 12.19
CA HIS A 101 -11.98 -1.49 12.36
C HIS A 101 -12.07 -2.68 11.41
N ALA A 102 -10.92 -3.08 10.85
CA ALA A 102 -10.79 -4.25 10.00
C ALA A 102 -9.43 -4.92 10.16
N THR A 103 -9.36 -6.18 9.74
CA THR A 103 -8.11 -6.92 9.56
C THR A 103 -8.01 -7.43 8.14
N GLY A 104 -6.79 -7.77 7.71
CA GLY A 104 -6.59 -8.34 6.39
C GLY A 104 -5.36 -9.21 6.26
N LEU A 105 -5.42 -10.09 5.27
CA LEU A 105 -4.31 -10.93 4.83
C LEU A 105 -4.03 -10.61 3.37
N VAL A 106 -2.80 -10.18 3.08
CA VAL A 106 -2.39 -9.81 1.73
C VAL A 106 -1.22 -10.68 1.29
N TYR A 107 -1.40 -11.42 0.19
CA TYR A 107 -0.31 -12.15 -0.45
C TYR A 107 0.41 -11.22 -1.42
N CYS A 108 1.73 -11.23 -1.36
CA CYS A 108 2.55 -10.41 -2.23
C CYS A 108 3.75 -11.22 -2.75
N HIS A 109 4.00 -11.09 -4.04
CA HIS A 109 5.26 -11.55 -4.64
C HIS A 109 6.16 -10.34 -4.82
N GLY A 110 7.20 -10.25 -4.00
CA GLY A 110 8.23 -9.22 -4.08
C GLY A 110 9.43 -9.68 -4.89
N GLN A 111 10.01 -8.79 -5.66
CA GLN A 111 11.33 -8.94 -6.26
C GLN A 111 12.19 -7.80 -5.74
N ILE A 112 13.40 -8.11 -5.27
CA ILE A 112 14.22 -7.16 -4.51
C ILE A 112 15.67 -7.27 -4.96
N GLN A 113 16.29 -6.14 -5.25
CA GLN A 113 17.72 -6.03 -5.43
C GLN A 113 18.41 -5.93 -4.06
N ASP A 114 19.23 -6.94 -3.73
CA ASP A 114 20.08 -6.99 -2.53
C ASP A 114 21.55 -7.01 -2.98
N GLY A 115 22.15 -5.83 -3.11
CA GLY A 115 23.46 -5.67 -3.76
C GLY A 115 23.43 -6.12 -5.23
N GLU A 116 24.22 -7.14 -5.57
CA GLU A 116 24.26 -7.76 -6.90
C GLU A 116 23.23 -8.88 -7.07
N ARG A 117 22.57 -9.30 -5.99
CA ARG A 117 21.60 -10.38 -5.98
C ARG A 117 20.22 -9.89 -6.35
N TRP A 118 19.45 -10.75 -7.01
CA TRP A 118 18.04 -10.54 -7.27
C TRP A 118 17.22 -11.58 -6.53
N ILE A 119 16.46 -11.14 -5.52
CA ILE A 119 15.75 -12.02 -4.59
C ILE A 119 14.27 -11.99 -4.90
N HIS A 120 13.67 -13.16 -5.02
CA HIS A 120 12.22 -13.34 -5.00
C HIS A 120 11.75 -13.57 -3.56
N GLN A 121 10.72 -12.87 -3.14
CA GLN A 121 10.08 -13.07 -1.84
C GLN A 121 8.60 -13.38 -2.02
N PHE A 122 8.16 -14.44 -1.37
CA PHE A 122 6.73 -14.75 -1.24
C PHE A 122 6.29 -14.35 0.16
N ILE A 123 5.47 -13.31 0.24
CA ILE A 123 5.18 -12.55 1.44
C ILE A 123 3.71 -12.73 1.81
N LEU A 124 3.44 -12.83 3.11
CA LEU A 124 2.15 -12.62 3.72
C LEU A 124 2.20 -11.35 4.58
N TYR A 125 1.42 -10.35 4.23
CA TYR A 125 1.17 -9.25 5.14
C TYR A 125 -0.05 -9.56 6.01
N ARG A 126 0.11 -9.35 7.33
CA ARG A 126 -1.00 -9.31 8.29
C ARG A 126 -1.26 -7.87 8.65
N ASP A 127 -2.43 -7.40 8.27
CA ASP A 127 -2.80 -6.00 8.38
C ASP A 127 -3.87 -5.78 9.43
N THR A 128 -3.78 -4.65 10.11
CA THR A 128 -4.84 -4.08 10.95
C THR A 128 -5.15 -2.69 10.42
N TYR A 129 -6.42 -2.40 10.25
CA TYR A 129 -6.91 -1.15 9.68
C TYR A 129 -7.85 -0.43 10.65
N GLU A 130 -7.85 0.90 10.56
CA GLU A 130 -8.77 1.78 11.28
C GLU A 130 -9.28 2.86 10.34
N ARG A 131 -10.56 3.20 10.46
CA ARG A 131 -11.17 4.32 9.74
C ARG A 131 -11.16 5.55 10.63
N ARG A 132 -10.54 6.63 10.16
CA ARG A 132 -10.51 7.96 10.80
C ARG A 132 -11.03 9.01 9.81
N ASP A 133 -11.96 9.81 10.22
CA ASP A 133 -12.57 10.88 9.41
C ASP A 133 -13.07 10.39 8.02
N GLY A 134 -13.64 9.16 8.00
CA GLY A 134 -14.17 8.55 6.79
C GLY A 134 -13.15 7.88 5.88
N GLN A 135 -11.87 7.90 6.21
CA GLN A 135 -10.77 7.28 5.47
C GLN A 135 -10.18 6.08 6.23
N TRP A 136 -9.85 5.01 5.48
CA TRP A 136 -9.17 3.86 6.05
C TRP A 136 -7.65 4.03 6.00
N PHE A 137 -6.98 3.55 7.05
CA PHE A 137 -5.52 3.60 7.22
C PHE A 137 -5.00 2.29 7.77
N PHE A 138 -3.73 2.00 7.54
CA PHE A 138 -3.01 0.98 8.29
C PHE A 138 -2.78 1.45 9.73
N VAL A 139 -3.18 0.62 10.69
CA VAL A 139 -2.71 0.71 12.09
C VAL A 139 -1.39 -0.06 12.23
N ARG A 140 -1.33 -1.20 11.54
CA ARG A 140 -0.17 -2.09 11.56
C ARG A 140 -0.13 -2.94 10.30
N ARG A 141 1.07 -3.15 9.78
CA ARG A 141 1.37 -4.14 8.74
C ARG A 141 2.53 -5.00 9.21
N ILE A 142 2.34 -6.33 9.30
CA ILE A 142 3.38 -7.28 9.63
C ILE A 142 3.77 -8.01 8.36
N HIS A 143 5.05 -7.97 8.03
CA HIS A 143 5.64 -8.72 6.94
C HIS A 143 6.06 -10.10 7.47
N GLU A 144 5.43 -11.16 6.98
CA GLU A 144 5.83 -12.55 7.22
C GLU A 144 6.33 -13.14 5.90
N LEU A 145 7.49 -13.77 5.94
CA LEU A 145 8.06 -14.40 4.76
C LEU A 145 7.60 -15.87 4.71
N TRP A 146 7.00 -16.27 3.59
CA TRP A 146 6.77 -17.69 3.31
C TRP A 146 8.08 -18.37 2.95
N TYR A 147 8.78 -17.81 1.96
CA TYR A 147 10.14 -18.15 1.58
C TYR A 147 10.71 -17.05 0.67
N GLY A 148 12.03 -17.06 0.57
CA GLY A 148 12.75 -16.23 -0.40
C GLY A 148 13.83 -17.07 -1.06
N ASP A 149 14.06 -16.84 -2.33
CA ASP A 149 15.12 -17.49 -3.10
C ASP A 149 15.80 -16.50 -4.04
N GLU A 150 17.04 -16.79 -4.37
CA GLU A 150 17.80 -15.99 -5.33
C GLU A 150 17.45 -16.43 -6.76
N ALA A 151 17.11 -15.47 -7.61
CA ALA A 151 16.85 -15.73 -9.02
C ALA A 151 18.11 -16.29 -9.71
N ALA A 152 17.94 -17.31 -10.53
CA ALA A 152 19.04 -17.92 -11.27
C ALA A 152 19.70 -16.95 -12.27
N THR A 153 18.97 -15.91 -12.69
CA THR A 153 19.47 -14.84 -13.57
C THR A 153 19.00 -13.50 -13.01
N SER A 154 19.95 -12.61 -12.72
CA SER A 154 19.63 -11.25 -12.28
C SER A 154 19.22 -10.37 -13.47
N PRO A 155 18.06 -9.67 -13.41
CA PRO A 155 17.69 -8.73 -14.47
C PRO A 155 18.65 -7.54 -14.56
N LEU A 156 19.46 -7.27 -13.51
CA LEU A 156 20.45 -6.20 -13.51
C LEU A 156 21.59 -6.42 -14.54
N THR A 157 21.77 -7.64 -15.02
CA THR A 157 22.76 -7.99 -16.04
C THR A 157 22.26 -7.79 -17.48
N LEU A 158 20.98 -7.47 -17.64
CA LEU A 158 20.37 -7.25 -18.95
C LEU A 158 20.84 -5.94 -19.58
N ALA A 159 20.98 -5.93 -20.90
CA ALA A 159 21.19 -4.70 -21.65
C ALA A 159 19.94 -3.78 -21.52
N PRO A 160 20.11 -2.45 -21.71
CA PRO A 160 18.96 -1.56 -21.76
C PRO A 160 17.93 -2.02 -22.81
N ALA A 161 16.66 -1.99 -22.43
CA ALA A 161 15.56 -2.32 -23.33
C ALA A 161 15.44 -1.28 -24.46
N ASN A 162 15.08 -1.75 -25.66
CA ASN A 162 14.72 -0.89 -26.78
C ASN A 162 13.20 -1.00 -27.06
N TRP A 163 12.42 -0.72 -26.02
CA TRP A 163 10.96 -0.76 -26.11
C TRP A 163 10.41 0.41 -26.97
N PRO A 164 9.44 0.18 -27.87
CA PRO A 164 8.73 -1.08 -28.13
C PRO A 164 9.35 -1.96 -29.25
N VAL A 165 10.56 -1.68 -29.70
CA VAL A 165 11.22 -2.43 -30.80
C VAL A 165 11.57 -3.84 -30.33
N ASN A 166 12.15 -3.99 -29.14
CA ASN A 166 12.42 -5.27 -28.50
C ASN A 166 11.54 -5.41 -27.24
N HIS A 167 11.27 -6.67 -26.86
CA HIS A 167 10.45 -7.01 -25.68
C HIS A 167 11.29 -7.48 -24.49
N ASP A 168 12.61 -7.45 -24.60
CA ASP A 168 13.59 -7.84 -23.59
C ASP A 168 14.52 -6.68 -23.23
N GLY A 169 15.19 -6.78 -22.09
CA GLY A 169 16.12 -5.80 -21.60
C GLY A 169 15.66 -5.07 -20.33
N LEU A 170 16.56 -4.27 -19.80
CA LEU A 170 16.30 -3.45 -18.58
C LEU A 170 15.53 -2.19 -18.97
N GLY A 171 14.36 -2.01 -18.38
CA GLY A 171 13.51 -0.84 -18.58
C GLY A 171 13.97 0.40 -17.78
N THR A 172 13.09 1.41 -17.70
CA THR A 172 13.37 2.71 -17.07
C THR A 172 12.68 2.88 -15.72
N VAL A 173 11.94 1.89 -15.28
CA VAL A 173 11.28 1.86 -13.97
C VAL A 173 12.21 1.14 -12.98
N PRO A 174 12.38 1.62 -11.75
CA PRO A 174 11.68 2.75 -11.11
C PRO A 174 12.36 4.12 -11.31
N GLN A 175 13.51 4.21 -11.97
CA GLN A 175 14.31 5.45 -12.07
C GLN A 175 13.57 6.61 -12.74
N SER A 176 12.49 6.34 -13.48
CA SER A 176 11.66 7.38 -14.11
C SER A 176 10.69 8.09 -13.14
N TRP A 177 10.52 7.60 -11.92
CA TRP A 177 9.72 8.29 -10.90
C TRP A 177 10.52 9.42 -10.26
N PRO A 178 9.96 10.65 -10.12
CA PRO A 178 10.64 11.76 -9.45
C PRO A 178 11.07 11.43 -8.01
N SER A 179 10.20 10.79 -7.24
CA SER A 179 10.44 10.37 -5.85
C SER A 179 11.63 9.42 -5.71
N TRP A 180 11.95 8.63 -6.73
CA TRP A 180 13.12 7.76 -6.75
C TRP A 180 14.43 8.56 -6.66
N ALA A 181 14.57 9.59 -7.49
CA ALA A 181 15.76 10.45 -7.47
C ALA A 181 15.86 11.27 -6.17
N GLU A 182 14.72 11.77 -5.68
CA GLU A 182 14.64 12.52 -4.42
C GLU A 182 15.08 11.66 -3.23
N PHE A 183 14.63 10.41 -3.16
CA PHE A 183 15.01 9.48 -2.09
C PHE A 183 16.51 9.26 -2.02
N TRP A 184 17.16 8.94 -3.15
CA TRP A 184 18.58 8.64 -3.17
C TRP A 184 19.47 9.86 -2.96
N ASN A 185 19.02 11.06 -3.40
CA ASN A 185 19.77 12.32 -3.16
C ASN A 185 19.64 12.82 -1.71
N SER A 186 18.63 12.38 -0.96
CA SER A 186 18.47 12.76 0.45
C SER A 186 19.23 11.85 1.42
N ALA A 187 19.80 10.75 0.94
CA ALA A 187 20.56 9.79 1.73
C ALA A 187 22.08 10.11 1.82
N ASP A 188 22.56 11.11 1.04
CA ASP A 188 23.92 11.68 1.08
C ASP A 188 23.98 12.90 2.04
#